data_8c58c59e0001269d1ba799e4cddd4b11
#
_entry.id   8c58c59e0001269d1ba799e4cddd4b11
#
_cell.length_a   1.000
_cell.length_b   1.000
_cell.length_c   1.000
_cell.angle_alpha   90.00
_cell.angle_beta   90.00
_cell.angle_gamma   90.00
#
_symmetry.space_group_name_H-M   'P 1'
#
loop_
_entity.id
_entity.type
_entity.pdbx_description
1 polymer ?
#
loop_
_entity_poly.entity_id
_entity_poly.type
_entity_poly.pdbx_seq_one_letter_code
_entity_poly.pdbx_strand_id
1 'polypeptide(L)'
;MMLNGAEQRKSRAHSGYTLAEVMVAVLILGTMTVSLYAGFSSGFTLVRLAREEQRATQILNGKMEAIRLCTWSSLLSNCPISFRASYEPAATNLTYFGTITAESPGIIPDNAQYKANLRLVTVTLRWTNYNGRKVIGHTNQLQTLVARSGMQNYFWGPP
;
A
#
# COMPACT_ATOMS: atom_id res chain seq x y z
N MET A 1 25.10 80.12 32.12
CA MET A 1 23.75 79.52 32.18
C MET A 1 23.86 78.14 31.64
N MET A 2 24.11 77.17 32.54
CA MET A 2 24.36 75.76 32.20
C MET A 2 23.07 74.95 32.52
N LEU A 3 22.43 74.41 31.51
CA LEU A 3 21.31 73.52 31.66
C LEU A 3 21.84 72.12 31.71
N ASN A 4 21.75 71.53 32.89
CA ASN A 4 22.13 70.12 33.17
C ASN A 4 20.94 69.19 32.80
N GLY A 5 21.05 68.59 31.65
CA GLY A 5 20.05 67.56 31.17
C GLY A 5 20.36 66.22 31.79
N ALA A 6 19.68 65.91 32.90
CA ALA A 6 19.74 64.59 33.49
C ALA A 6 18.94 63.61 32.64
N GLU A 7 19.62 62.80 31.83
CA GLU A 7 19.01 61.63 31.17
C GLU A 7 18.54 60.59 32.21
N GLN A 8 17.26 60.51 32.42
CA GLN A 8 16.63 59.41 33.18
C GLN A 8 16.75 58.09 32.42
N ARG A 9 17.76 57.32 32.76
CA ARG A 9 17.92 55.94 32.32
C ARG A 9 16.78 55.12 32.93
N LYS A 10 15.74 54.87 32.10
CA LYS A 10 14.58 54.04 32.46
C LYS A 10 15.06 52.58 32.65
N SER A 11 15.28 52.21 33.90
CA SER A 11 15.59 50.83 34.28
C SER A 11 14.44 49.91 33.85
N ARG A 12 14.67 49.09 32.85
CA ARG A 12 13.72 48.01 32.49
C ARG A 12 13.78 46.98 33.61
N ALA A 13 12.75 46.94 34.42
CA ALA A 13 12.54 45.87 35.39
C ALA A 13 12.40 44.55 34.62
N HIS A 14 13.38 43.68 34.77
CA HIS A 14 13.29 42.30 34.26
C HIS A 14 12.34 41.58 35.24
N SER A 15 11.08 41.41 34.86
CA SER A 15 10.16 40.52 35.56
C SER A 15 10.63 39.07 35.38
N GLY A 16 11.08 38.44 36.45
CA GLY A 16 11.41 37.02 36.44
C GLY A 16 10.14 36.19 36.26
N TYR A 17 10.26 35.06 35.59
CA TYR A 17 9.14 34.09 35.44
C TYR A 17 8.70 33.58 36.78
N THR A 18 7.40 33.44 36.98
CA THR A 18 6.84 32.80 38.20
C THR A 18 7.01 31.26 38.10
N LEU A 19 7.14 30.58 39.24
CA LEU A 19 7.25 29.15 39.28
C LEU A 19 6.05 28.46 38.59
N ALA A 20 4.85 29.03 38.73
CA ALA A 20 3.63 28.55 38.11
C ALA A 20 3.72 28.62 36.56
N GLU A 21 4.29 29.68 36.00
CA GLU A 21 4.44 29.87 34.56
C GLU A 21 5.42 28.84 33.96
N VAL A 22 6.51 28.55 34.68
CA VAL A 22 7.46 27.50 34.28
C VAL A 22 6.80 26.12 34.30
N MET A 23 6.01 25.82 35.36
CA MET A 23 5.28 24.54 35.42
C MET A 23 4.29 24.36 34.29
N VAL A 24 3.53 25.41 33.94
CA VAL A 24 2.60 25.37 32.80
C VAL A 24 3.34 25.21 31.49
N ALA A 25 4.45 25.92 31.27
CA ALA A 25 5.26 25.79 30.07
C ALA A 25 5.81 24.37 29.88
N VAL A 26 6.33 23.73 30.94
CA VAL A 26 6.83 22.36 30.91
C VAL A 26 5.69 21.36 30.64
N LEU A 27 4.50 21.57 31.20
CA LEU A 27 3.34 20.72 30.95
C LEU A 27 2.90 20.80 29.49
N ILE A 28 2.83 21.99 28.91
CA ILE A 28 2.48 22.18 27.50
C ILE A 28 3.54 21.53 26.61
N LEU A 29 4.82 21.76 26.88
CA LEU A 29 5.92 21.18 26.10
C LEU A 29 5.89 19.65 26.17
N GLY A 30 5.64 19.08 27.35
CA GLY A 30 5.53 17.64 27.57
C GLY A 30 4.39 17.03 26.75
N THR A 31 3.20 17.62 26.83
CA THR A 31 2.04 17.12 26.06
C THR A 31 2.25 17.22 24.55
N MET A 32 2.86 18.30 24.05
CA MET A 32 3.22 18.47 22.64
C MET A 32 4.20 17.38 22.20
N THR A 33 5.23 17.10 23.00
CA THR A 33 6.24 16.08 22.65
C THR A 33 5.63 14.68 22.59
N VAL A 34 4.77 14.32 23.54
CA VAL A 34 4.08 13.01 23.53
C VAL A 34 3.16 12.89 22.33
N SER A 35 2.40 13.93 22.01
CA SER A 35 1.50 13.95 20.85
C SER A 35 2.28 13.81 19.52
N LEU A 36 3.41 14.49 19.39
CA LEU A 36 4.27 14.41 18.23
C LEU A 36 4.85 13.00 18.06
N TYR A 37 5.32 12.40 19.16
CA TYR A 37 5.84 11.03 19.14
C TYR A 37 4.77 10.01 18.69
N ALA A 38 3.55 10.12 19.22
CA ALA A 38 2.43 9.27 18.83
C ALA A 38 2.10 9.45 17.33
N GLY A 39 2.12 10.69 16.84
CA GLY A 39 1.91 10.99 15.42
C GLY A 39 2.96 10.34 14.51
N PHE A 40 4.23 10.44 14.84
CA PHE A 40 5.31 9.80 14.08
C PHE A 40 5.19 8.27 14.10
N SER A 41 4.91 7.67 15.24
CA SER A 41 4.73 6.22 15.36
C SER A 41 3.62 5.71 14.45
N SER A 42 2.48 6.40 14.43
CA SER A 42 1.36 6.09 13.52
C SER A 42 1.75 6.30 12.05
N GLY A 43 2.48 7.38 11.74
CA GLY A 43 2.97 7.68 10.40
C GLY A 43 3.86 6.57 9.82
N PHE A 44 4.80 6.05 10.57
CA PHE A 44 5.65 4.94 10.14
C PHE A 44 4.86 3.66 9.84
N THR A 45 3.83 3.38 10.64
CA THR A 45 2.94 2.24 10.40
C THR A 45 2.19 2.38 9.08
N LEU A 46 1.65 3.57 8.78
CA LEU A 46 0.96 3.85 7.52
C LEU A 46 1.89 3.74 6.31
N VAL A 47 3.10 4.28 6.40
CA VAL A 47 4.10 4.18 5.32
C VAL A 47 4.47 2.72 5.03
N ARG A 48 4.64 1.92 6.07
CA ARG A 48 4.89 0.47 5.92
C ARG A 48 3.73 -0.22 5.21
N LEU A 49 2.50 0.02 5.64
CA LEU A 49 1.31 -0.57 5.01
C LEU A 49 1.19 -0.15 3.55
N ALA A 50 1.41 1.13 3.23
CA ALA A 50 1.38 1.62 1.86
C ALA A 50 2.42 0.93 0.96
N ARG A 51 3.62 0.66 1.47
CA ARG A 51 4.66 -0.08 0.73
C ARG A 51 4.28 -1.54 0.48
N GLU A 52 3.66 -2.20 1.44
CA GLU A 52 3.18 -3.58 1.31
C GLU A 52 2.09 -3.66 0.23
N GLU A 53 1.12 -2.75 0.22
CA GLU A 53 0.07 -2.61 -0.79
C GLU A 53 0.63 -2.31 -2.18
N GLN A 54 1.59 -1.39 -2.27
CA GLN A 54 2.25 -1.06 -3.53
C GLN A 54 2.97 -2.28 -4.10
N ARG A 55 3.65 -3.06 -3.27
CA ARG A 55 4.31 -4.30 -3.70
C ARG A 55 3.30 -5.35 -4.16
N ALA A 56 2.20 -5.52 -3.46
CA ALA A 56 1.11 -6.41 -3.86
C ALA A 56 0.59 -6.04 -5.25
N THR A 57 0.36 -4.75 -5.51
CA THR A 57 -0.09 -4.24 -6.81
C THR A 57 0.94 -4.49 -7.93
N GLN A 58 2.24 -4.32 -7.66
CA GLN A 58 3.29 -4.64 -8.61
C GLN A 58 3.30 -6.14 -8.98
N ILE A 59 3.14 -7.03 -7.99
CA ILE A 59 3.08 -8.48 -8.21
C ILE A 59 1.86 -8.82 -9.06
N LEU A 60 0.68 -8.26 -8.74
CA LEU A 60 -0.56 -8.48 -9.49
C LEU A 60 -0.41 -8.04 -10.95
N ASN A 61 0.11 -6.83 -11.18
CA ASN A 61 0.32 -6.30 -12.53
C ASN A 61 1.33 -7.16 -13.32
N GLY A 62 2.45 -7.54 -12.70
CA GLY A 62 3.44 -8.41 -13.34
C GLY A 62 2.86 -9.77 -13.72
N LYS A 63 2.01 -10.37 -12.87
CA LYS A 63 1.31 -11.62 -13.19
C LYS A 63 0.27 -11.44 -14.29
N MET A 64 -0.44 -10.32 -14.29
CA MET A 64 -1.42 -10.00 -15.32
C MET A 64 -0.76 -9.83 -16.69
N GLU A 65 0.39 -9.14 -16.75
CA GLU A 65 1.17 -9.03 -18.01
C GLU A 65 1.69 -10.40 -18.49
N ALA A 66 2.16 -11.25 -17.57
CA ALA A 66 2.55 -12.61 -17.91
C ALA A 66 1.37 -13.42 -18.49
N ILE A 67 0.16 -13.26 -17.95
CA ILE A 67 -1.05 -13.93 -18.46
C ILE A 67 -1.40 -13.44 -19.88
N ARG A 68 -1.22 -12.15 -20.16
CA ARG A 68 -1.46 -11.59 -21.50
C ARG A 68 -0.55 -12.19 -22.57
N LEU A 69 0.63 -12.68 -22.17
CA LEU A 69 1.58 -13.35 -23.05
C LEU A 69 1.36 -14.86 -23.16
N CYS A 70 0.49 -15.46 -22.34
CA CYS A 70 0.19 -16.88 -22.37
C CYS A 70 -0.69 -17.24 -23.58
N THR A 71 -0.47 -18.41 -24.19
CA THR A 71 -1.38 -18.95 -25.20
C THR A 71 -2.69 -19.38 -24.58
N TRP A 72 -3.77 -19.40 -25.37
CA TRP A 72 -5.08 -19.83 -24.90
C TRP A 72 -5.08 -21.25 -24.31
N SER A 73 -4.41 -22.19 -24.98
CA SER A 73 -4.27 -23.57 -24.52
C SER A 73 -3.53 -23.67 -23.20
N SER A 74 -2.44 -22.91 -23.05
CA SER A 74 -1.68 -22.85 -21.80
C SER A 74 -2.50 -22.27 -20.64
N LEU A 75 -3.32 -21.25 -20.93
CA LEU A 75 -4.21 -20.68 -19.92
C LEU A 75 -5.24 -21.70 -19.41
N LEU A 76 -5.80 -22.51 -20.31
CA LEU A 76 -6.80 -23.51 -19.94
C LEU A 76 -6.22 -24.73 -19.23
N SER A 77 -5.03 -25.18 -19.64
CA SER A 77 -4.42 -26.40 -19.09
C SER A 77 -3.73 -26.17 -17.74
N ASN A 78 -3.22 -24.97 -17.50
CA ASN A 78 -2.40 -24.68 -16.33
C ASN A 78 -3.17 -24.02 -15.16
N CYS A 79 -4.34 -23.44 -15.40
CA CYS A 79 -5.15 -22.85 -14.32
C CYS A 79 -5.99 -23.92 -13.59
N PRO A 80 -6.11 -23.84 -12.24
CA PRO A 80 -5.59 -22.79 -11.37
C PRO A 80 -4.09 -22.93 -11.03
N ILE A 81 -3.36 -21.80 -11.00
CA ILE A 81 -1.94 -21.74 -10.63
C ILE A 81 -1.80 -21.06 -9.28
N SER A 82 -1.08 -21.71 -8.36
CA SER A 82 -0.67 -21.09 -7.11
C SER A 82 0.79 -20.66 -7.18
N PHE A 83 1.11 -19.49 -6.64
CA PHE A 83 2.47 -18.96 -6.60
C PHE A 83 2.77 -18.27 -5.27
N ARG A 84 4.04 -18.10 -4.99
CA ARG A 84 4.54 -17.32 -3.83
C ARG A 84 5.47 -16.24 -4.33
N ALA A 85 5.43 -15.09 -3.67
CA ALA A 85 6.36 -14.00 -3.90
C ALA A 85 6.77 -13.40 -2.56
N SER A 86 8.03 -13.03 -2.42
CA SER A 86 8.53 -12.33 -1.23
C SER A 86 8.43 -10.83 -1.42
N TYR A 87 8.37 -10.11 -0.30
CA TYR A 87 8.41 -8.64 -0.30
C TYR A 87 9.71 -8.12 -0.93
N GLU A 88 10.84 -8.67 -0.48
CA GLU A 88 12.15 -8.48 -1.06
C GLU A 88 12.83 -9.84 -1.22
N PRO A 89 13.71 -10.03 -2.23
CA PRO A 89 14.40 -11.31 -2.44
C PRO A 89 15.19 -11.80 -1.24
N ALA A 90 15.67 -10.89 -0.38
CA ALA A 90 16.44 -11.18 0.82
C ALA A 90 15.65 -11.10 2.13
N ALA A 91 14.41 -10.56 2.12
CA ALA A 91 13.60 -10.40 3.32
C ALA A 91 12.66 -11.59 3.49
N THR A 92 12.87 -12.35 4.56
CA THR A 92 12.10 -13.56 4.88
C THR A 92 10.78 -13.28 5.59
N ASN A 93 10.48 -12.03 5.94
CA ASN A 93 9.44 -11.71 6.92
C ASN A 93 8.03 -11.52 6.34
N LEU A 94 7.87 -11.25 5.03
CA LEU A 94 6.57 -11.08 4.40
C LEU A 94 6.50 -11.88 3.10
N THR A 95 5.57 -12.84 3.07
CA THR A 95 5.32 -13.68 1.90
C THR A 95 3.93 -13.42 1.38
N TYR A 96 3.82 -13.19 0.09
CA TYR A 96 2.57 -13.10 -0.64
C TYR A 96 2.22 -14.45 -1.24
N PHE A 97 1.00 -14.91 -1.00
CA PHE A 97 0.45 -16.13 -1.58
C PHE A 97 -0.54 -15.73 -2.66
N GLY A 98 -0.30 -16.15 -3.87
CA GLY A 98 -1.14 -15.81 -5.02
C GLY A 98 -1.78 -17.02 -5.65
N THR A 99 -2.98 -16.81 -6.22
CA THR A 99 -3.72 -17.79 -7.00
C THR A 99 -4.23 -17.15 -8.28
N ILE A 100 -4.07 -17.82 -9.41
CA ILE A 100 -4.60 -17.42 -10.71
C ILE A 100 -5.68 -18.41 -11.08
N THR A 101 -6.89 -17.92 -11.35
CA THR A 101 -8.01 -18.74 -11.83
C THR A 101 -8.47 -18.23 -13.20
N ALA A 102 -8.89 -19.14 -14.07
CA ALA A 102 -9.46 -18.83 -15.37
C ALA A 102 -10.82 -19.52 -15.50
N GLU A 103 -11.88 -18.74 -15.44
CA GLU A 103 -13.25 -19.23 -15.39
C GLU A 103 -14.08 -18.69 -16.55
N SER A 104 -15.20 -19.34 -16.84
CA SER A 104 -16.18 -18.78 -17.76
C SER A 104 -16.78 -17.52 -17.18
N PRO A 105 -16.84 -16.38 -17.92
CA PRO A 105 -17.32 -15.13 -17.36
C PRO A 105 -18.82 -15.22 -17.04
N GLY A 106 -19.17 -15.19 -15.75
CA GLY A 106 -20.56 -15.22 -15.27
C GLY A 106 -21.35 -13.94 -15.58
N ILE A 107 -20.66 -12.86 -15.92
CA ILE A 107 -21.26 -11.56 -16.30
C ILE A 107 -21.92 -11.66 -17.68
N ILE A 108 -21.48 -12.59 -18.53
CA ILE A 108 -21.97 -12.76 -19.90
C ILE A 108 -23.08 -13.80 -19.91
N PRO A 109 -24.26 -13.51 -20.51
CA PRO A 109 -25.35 -14.47 -20.62
C PRO A 109 -24.93 -15.77 -21.30
N ASP A 110 -25.50 -16.90 -20.89
CA ASP A 110 -25.14 -18.22 -21.40
C ASP A 110 -25.46 -18.44 -22.88
N ASN A 111 -26.42 -17.70 -23.41
CA ASN A 111 -26.82 -17.73 -24.82
C ASN A 111 -25.89 -16.95 -25.75
N ALA A 112 -24.90 -16.22 -25.23
CA ALA A 112 -23.96 -15.45 -26.06
C ALA A 112 -22.96 -16.38 -26.72
N GLN A 113 -22.96 -16.46 -28.06
CA GLN A 113 -22.09 -17.35 -28.86
C GLN A 113 -20.59 -17.13 -28.59
N TYR A 114 -20.19 -15.89 -28.25
CA TYR A 114 -18.81 -15.55 -27.96
C TYR A 114 -18.33 -15.90 -26.53
N LYS A 115 -19.24 -16.30 -25.65
CA LYS A 115 -18.92 -16.63 -24.24
C LYS A 115 -17.88 -17.76 -24.14
N ALA A 116 -17.99 -18.77 -25.02
CA ALA A 116 -17.06 -19.88 -25.05
C ALA A 116 -15.60 -19.47 -25.40
N ASN A 117 -15.46 -18.36 -26.11
CA ASN A 117 -14.17 -17.80 -26.54
C ASN A 117 -13.63 -16.74 -25.58
N LEU A 118 -14.22 -16.59 -24.39
CA LEU A 118 -13.79 -15.67 -23.35
C LEU A 118 -13.51 -16.41 -22.05
N ARG A 119 -12.52 -15.95 -21.31
CA ARG A 119 -12.25 -16.38 -19.92
C ARG A 119 -12.05 -15.15 -19.05
N LEU A 120 -12.69 -15.19 -17.89
CA LEU A 120 -12.41 -14.26 -16.81
C LEU A 120 -11.22 -14.80 -16.02
N VAL A 121 -10.10 -14.12 -16.12
CA VAL A 121 -8.90 -14.44 -15.36
C VAL A 121 -8.86 -13.57 -14.12
N THR A 122 -8.78 -14.21 -12.97
CA THR A 122 -8.66 -13.53 -11.67
C THR A 122 -7.33 -13.90 -11.03
N VAL A 123 -6.53 -12.91 -10.74
CA VAL A 123 -5.32 -13.05 -9.93
C VAL A 123 -5.64 -12.54 -8.53
N THR A 124 -5.59 -13.41 -7.55
CA THR A 124 -5.82 -13.07 -6.13
C THR A 124 -4.51 -13.19 -5.39
N LEU A 125 -4.20 -12.18 -4.58
CA LEU A 125 -3.01 -12.14 -3.74
C LEU A 125 -3.43 -11.97 -2.28
N ARG A 126 -2.85 -12.78 -1.39
CA ARG A 126 -3.11 -12.74 0.05
C ARG A 126 -1.79 -12.64 0.81
N TRP A 127 -1.77 -11.83 1.85
CA TRP A 127 -0.64 -11.75 2.78
C TRP A 127 -1.13 -11.44 4.18
N THR A 128 -0.27 -11.68 5.15
CA THR A 128 -0.57 -11.40 6.55
C THR A 128 0.49 -10.47 7.11
N ASN A 129 0.05 -9.47 7.85
CA ASN A 129 0.91 -8.55 8.55
C ASN A 129 0.70 -8.68 10.06
N TYR A 130 1.75 -8.38 10.83
CA TYR A 130 1.70 -8.37 12.27
C TYR A 130 1.69 -6.93 12.77
N ASN A 131 0.64 -6.56 13.49
CA ASN A 131 0.58 -5.31 14.23
C ASN A 131 0.59 -5.62 15.73
N GLY A 132 1.78 -5.61 16.32
CA GLY A 132 1.98 -6.07 17.69
C GLY A 132 1.65 -7.57 17.83
N ARG A 133 0.59 -7.88 18.59
CA ARG A 133 0.09 -9.26 18.80
C ARG A 133 -1.00 -9.70 17.82
N LYS A 134 -1.52 -8.76 17.01
CA LYS A 134 -2.65 -9.04 16.12
C LYS A 134 -2.15 -9.37 14.71
N VAL A 135 -2.61 -10.49 14.18
CA VAL A 135 -2.42 -10.88 12.77
C VAL A 135 -3.52 -10.24 11.95
N ILE A 136 -3.15 -9.49 10.93
CA ILE A 136 -4.08 -8.85 10.00
C ILE A 136 -3.88 -9.46 8.62
N GLY A 137 -4.93 -10.08 8.09
CA GLY A 137 -4.94 -10.64 6.74
C GLY A 137 -5.35 -9.56 5.73
N HIS A 138 -4.62 -9.49 4.63
CA HIS A 138 -4.90 -8.63 3.49
C HIS A 138 -5.16 -9.48 2.26
N THR A 139 -6.08 -9.03 1.41
CA THR A 139 -6.38 -9.67 0.14
C THR A 139 -6.56 -8.58 -0.91
N ASN A 140 -5.88 -8.75 -2.04
CA ASN A 140 -6.05 -7.90 -3.21
C ASN A 140 -6.26 -8.78 -4.44
N GLN A 141 -7.07 -8.32 -5.39
CA GLN A 141 -7.37 -9.08 -6.60
C GLN A 141 -7.46 -8.18 -7.81
N LEU A 142 -7.06 -8.72 -8.96
CA LEU A 142 -7.17 -8.07 -10.24
C LEU A 142 -7.83 -9.04 -11.23
N GLN A 143 -8.75 -8.54 -12.03
CA GLN A 143 -9.50 -9.34 -13.00
C GLN A 143 -9.33 -8.80 -14.41
N THR A 144 -9.27 -9.69 -15.38
CA THR A 144 -9.28 -9.32 -16.81
C THR A 144 -10.01 -10.36 -17.63
N LEU A 145 -10.59 -9.94 -18.76
CA LEU A 145 -11.16 -10.82 -19.76
C LEU A 145 -10.10 -11.14 -20.82
N VAL A 146 -9.87 -12.42 -21.06
CA VAL A 146 -8.98 -12.92 -22.10
C VAL A 146 -9.81 -13.58 -23.18
N ALA A 147 -9.61 -13.17 -24.43
CA ALA A 147 -10.29 -13.74 -25.60
C ALA A 147 -9.40 -14.76 -26.29
N ARG A 148 -10.00 -15.84 -26.83
CA ARG A 148 -9.29 -16.88 -27.58
C ARG A 148 -8.54 -16.31 -28.78
N SER A 149 -9.12 -15.35 -29.49
CA SER A 149 -8.54 -14.69 -30.66
C SER A 149 -8.02 -13.29 -30.29
N GLY A 150 -7.43 -13.15 -29.11
CA GLY A 150 -6.88 -11.90 -28.62
C GLY A 150 -5.46 -11.61 -29.10
N MET A 151 -4.83 -10.60 -28.52
CA MET A 151 -3.48 -10.13 -28.91
C MET A 151 -2.40 -11.21 -28.87
N GLN A 152 -2.56 -12.22 -28.02
CA GLN A 152 -1.62 -13.34 -27.94
C GLN A 152 -1.46 -14.10 -29.26
N ASN A 153 -2.53 -14.23 -30.06
CA ASN A 153 -2.46 -14.90 -31.36
C ASN A 153 -1.71 -14.07 -32.41
N TYR A 154 -1.63 -12.75 -32.21
CA TYR A 154 -0.88 -11.87 -33.09
C TYR A 154 0.64 -12.08 -32.95
N PHE A 155 1.10 -12.39 -31.75
CA PHE A 155 2.54 -12.61 -31.49
C PHE A 155 2.99 -14.05 -31.77
N TRP A 156 2.11 -15.03 -31.57
CA TRP A 156 2.48 -16.45 -31.63
C TRP A 156 1.96 -17.20 -32.88
N GLY A 157 1.20 -16.50 -33.73
CA GLY A 157 0.55 -17.09 -34.88
C GLY A 157 -0.71 -17.89 -34.56
N PRO A 158 -1.46 -18.34 -35.55
CA PRO A 158 -2.60 -19.22 -35.36
C PRO A 158 -2.13 -20.55 -34.78
N PRO A 159 -2.93 -21.19 -33.91
CA PRO A 159 -2.66 -22.50 -33.37
C PRO A 159 -2.62 -23.57 -34.45
#